data_b04de007dae2b8911c6bf572487e16d4
#
_entry.id   b04de007dae2b8911c6bf572487e16d4
#
_cell.length_a   1.000
_cell.length_b   1.000
_cell.length_c   1.000
_cell.angle_alpha   90.00
_cell.angle_beta   90.00
_cell.angle_gamma   90.00
#
_symmetry.space_group_name_H-M   'P 1'
#
loop_
_entity.id
_entity.type
_entity.pdbx_description
1 polymer ?
#
loop_
_entity_poly.entity_id
_entity_poly.type
_entity_poly.pdbx_seq_one_letter_code
_entity_poly.pdbx_strand_id
1 'polypeptide(L)'
;MDRTFAEGALPSSQDGDRARRARILCCITFHFVRRRLESLADVLQALAEFPVAFLEVVLVTNSIDESDASTLRRLALEIMGEGRATVCRVEGLDNPFDLAWQHKPIIAERFLGPTDSGFTHFLYLEDDIRFSFQNFEYFIAAREQLRDAGLLPAFVRTEWSEVAGGLVATDCFW
;
A
#
# COMPACT_ATOMS: atom_id res chain seq x y z
N MET A 1 16.25 22.13 -25.12
CA MET A 1 16.33 20.65 -25.01
C MET A 1 14.92 20.13 -24.84
N ASP A 2 14.37 19.72 -25.96
CA ASP A 2 12.96 19.28 -26.05
C ASP A 2 12.90 17.84 -25.50
N ARG A 3 12.49 17.68 -24.25
CA ARG A 3 12.23 16.36 -23.69
C ARG A 3 10.75 16.06 -23.92
N THR A 4 10.43 15.51 -25.08
CA THR A 4 9.19 14.77 -25.27
C THR A 4 9.19 13.61 -24.27
N PHE A 5 8.41 13.75 -23.21
CA PHE A 5 8.05 12.60 -22.37
C PHE A 5 7.30 11.64 -23.30
N ALA A 6 7.90 10.47 -23.53
CA ALA A 6 7.19 9.42 -24.24
C ALA A 6 5.88 9.15 -23.50
N GLU A 7 4.76 9.14 -24.22
CA GLU A 7 3.50 8.63 -23.71
C GLU A 7 3.77 7.30 -23.05
N GLY A 8 3.46 7.19 -21.74
CA GLY A 8 3.82 6.05 -20.93
C GLY A 8 3.34 4.76 -21.61
N ALA A 9 4.25 3.91 -22.00
CA ALA A 9 3.91 2.63 -22.59
C ALA A 9 3.03 1.86 -21.62
N LEU A 10 1.88 1.40 -22.08
CA LEU A 10 1.00 0.54 -21.31
C LEU A 10 1.76 -0.74 -20.92
N PRO A 11 1.51 -1.31 -19.72
CA PRO A 11 2.13 -2.56 -19.32
C PRO A 11 2.01 -3.64 -20.37
N SER A 12 3.09 -4.34 -20.67
CA SER A 12 3.08 -5.48 -21.57
C SER A 12 2.48 -6.73 -20.88
N SER A 13 2.15 -7.75 -21.67
CA SER A 13 1.71 -9.04 -21.12
C SER A 13 2.74 -9.66 -20.18
N GLN A 14 4.03 -9.46 -20.44
CA GLN A 14 5.12 -9.95 -19.59
C GLN A 14 5.17 -9.23 -18.24
N ASP A 15 4.87 -7.92 -18.21
CA ASP A 15 4.79 -7.15 -16.96
C ASP A 15 3.61 -7.60 -16.11
N GLY A 16 2.46 -7.89 -16.74
CA GLY A 16 1.31 -8.47 -16.06
C GLY A 16 1.60 -9.84 -15.44
N ASP A 17 2.29 -10.71 -16.16
CA ASP A 17 2.71 -12.03 -15.64
C ASP A 17 3.71 -11.90 -14.49
N ARG A 18 4.62 -10.92 -14.55
CA ARG A 18 5.58 -10.63 -13.50
C ARG A 18 4.88 -10.10 -12.25
N ALA A 19 3.93 -9.17 -12.41
CA ALA A 19 3.12 -8.66 -11.32
C ALA A 19 2.32 -9.77 -10.62
N ARG A 20 1.72 -10.70 -11.37
CA ARG A 20 0.96 -11.85 -10.81
C ARG A 20 1.81 -12.83 -10.02
N ARG A 21 3.10 -12.96 -10.31
CA ARG A 21 4.04 -13.79 -9.55
C ARG A 21 4.58 -13.12 -8.30
N ALA A 22 4.24 -11.86 -8.07
CA ALA A 22 4.72 -11.13 -6.91
C ALA A 22 4.22 -11.75 -5.60
N ARG A 23 5.07 -11.67 -4.58
CA ARG A 23 4.78 -11.96 -3.19
C ARG A 23 4.96 -10.66 -2.42
N ILE A 24 3.88 -10.09 -1.91
CA ILE A 24 3.83 -8.72 -1.42
C ILE A 24 3.65 -8.72 0.10
N LEU A 25 4.51 -7.99 0.81
CA LEU A 25 4.28 -7.55 2.18
C LEU A 25 3.72 -6.12 2.13
N CYS A 26 2.48 -5.93 2.58
CA CYS A 26 1.85 -4.61 2.64
C CYS A 26 1.71 -4.15 4.10
N CYS A 27 2.25 -2.98 4.43
CA CYS A 27 2.01 -2.34 5.71
C CYS A 27 1.01 -1.20 5.51
N ILE A 28 -0.06 -1.19 6.30
CA ILE A 28 -1.06 -0.11 6.30
C ILE A 28 -1.04 0.53 7.68
N THR A 29 -0.81 1.83 7.76
CA THR A 29 -0.93 2.56 9.02
C THR A 29 -2.35 3.09 9.20
N PHE A 30 -2.88 2.86 10.39
CA PHE A 30 -4.24 3.23 10.76
C PHE A 30 -4.30 3.86 12.16
N HIS A 31 -4.46 5.18 12.22
CA HIS A 31 -4.86 5.83 13.45
C HIS A 31 -6.32 5.48 13.73
N PHE A 32 -6.56 4.74 14.81
CA PHE A 32 -7.89 4.22 15.07
C PHE A 32 -8.92 5.34 15.29
N VAL A 33 -9.75 5.53 14.29
CA VAL A 33 -10.92 6.41 14.31
C VAL A 33 -12.07 5.67 13.64
N ARG A 34 -13.15 5.40 14.36
CA ARG A 34 -14.27 4.56 13.88
C ARG A 34 -14.82 5.00 12.53
N ARG A 35 -14.94 6.31 12.28
CA ARG A 35 -15.41 6.84 10.99
C ARG A 35 -14.50 6.54 9.79
N ARG A 36 -13.22 6.19 10.04
CA ARG A 36 -12.25 5.83 8.98
C ARG A 36 -12.21 4.33 8.69
N LEU A 37 -12.97 3.51 9.41
CA LEU A 37 -13.03 2.06 9.15
C LEU A 37 -13.59 1.75 7.76
N GLU A 38 -14.46 2.57 7.22
CA GLU A 38 -14.99 2.45 5.86
C GLU A 38 -13.88 2.66 4.83
N SER A 39 -13.08 3.71 4.96
CA SER A 39 -11.93 3.95 4.08
C SER A 39 -10.91 2.81 4.16
N LEU A 40 -10.61 2.33 5.38
CA LEU A 40 -9.74 1.16 5.56
C LEU A 40 -10.32 -0.09 4.88
N ALA A 41 -11.63 -0.30 4.97
CA ALA A 41 -12.29 -1.42 4.29
C ALA A 41 -12.13 -1.35 2.77
N ASP A 42 -12.27 -0.16 2.17
CA ASP A 42 -12.07 0.06 0.73
C ASP A 42 -10.62 -0.22 0.29
N VAL A 43 -9.65 0.16 1.12
CA VAL A 43 -8.22 -0.14 0.86
C VAL A 43 -7.98 -1.64 0.93
N LEU A 44 -8.49 -2.33 1.96
CA LEU A 44 -8.36 -3.77 2.11
C LEU A 44 -9.06 -4.52 0.96
N GLN A 45 -10.25 -4.08 0.55
CA GLN A 45 -10.98 -4.67 -0.58
C GLN A 45 -10.17 -4.59 -1.87
N ALA A 46 -9.59 -3.41 -2.17
CA ALA A 46 -8.75 -3.25 -3.34
C ALA A 46 -7.53 -4.20 -3.32
N LEU A 47 -6.91 -4.41 -2.16
CA LEU A 47 -5.79 -5.33 -2.00
C LEU A 47 -6.22 -6.81 -2.08
N ALA A 48 -7.41 -7.16 -1.57
CA ALA A 48 -7.95 -8.51 -1.64
C ALA A 48 -8.16 -8.99 -3.08
N GLU A 49 -8.41 -8.05 -4.00
CA GLU A 49 -8.60 -8.30 -5.43
C GLU A 49 -7.28 -8.50 -6.21
N PHE A 50 -6.10 -8.34 -5.57
CA PHE A 50 -4.82 -8.52 -6.27
C PHE A 50 -4.62 -9.98 -6.68
N PRO A 51 -4.53 -10.28 -7.98
CA PRO A 51 -4.28 -11.62 -8.49
C PRO A 51 -2.79 -11.97 -8.43
N VAL A 52 -2.17 -11.80 -7.25
CA VAL A 52 -0.75 -12.06 -7.02
C VAL A 52 -0.55 -13.42 -6.36
N ALA A 53 0.69 -13.94 -6.43
CA ALA A 53 1.01 -15.24 -5.85
C ALA A 53 0.80 -15.27 -4.33
N PHE A 54 1.08 -14.17 -3.65
CA PHE A 54 0.85 -14.02 -2.21
C PHE A 54 0.82 -12.54 -1.82
N LEU A 55 -0.12 -12.17 -0.96
CA LEU A 55 -0.17 -10.85 -0.35
C LEU A 55 -0.52 -11.01 1.13
N GLU A 56 0.32 -10.43 1.97
CA GLU A 56 0.09 -10.32 3.41
C GLU A 56 0.00 -8.85 3.80
N VAL A 57 -1.00 -8.52 4.61
CA VAL A 57 -1.23 -7.17 5.14
C VAL A 57 -0.87 -7.13 6.62
N VAL A 58 -0.11 -6.12 7.02
CA VAL A 58 0.12 -5.77 8.42
C VAL A 58 -0.55 -4.44 8.70
N LEU A 59 -1.64 -4.46 9.47
CA LEU A 59 -2.31 -3.26 9.95
C LEU A 59 -1.57 -2.74 11.17
N VAL A 60 -0.93 -1.59 11.05
CA VAL A 60 -0.16 -0.96 12.13
C VAL A 60 -1.03 0.13 12.77
N THR A 61 -1.35 -0.02 14.04
CA THR A 61 -2.23 0.91 14.75
C THR A 61 -1.65 1.33 16.10
N ASN A 62 -1.97 2.56 16.50
CA ASN A 62 -1.62 3.12 17.81
C ASN A 62 -2.72 2.95 18.87
N SER A 63 -3.81 2.26 18.55
CA SER A 63 -4.83 1.99 19.55
C SER A 63 -4.36 0.97 20.57
N ILE A 64 -4.45 1.33 21.84
CA ILE A 64 -4.16 0.47 22.98
C ILE A 64 -5.39 -0.34 23.44
N ASP A 65 -6.56 0.02 22.95
CA ASP A 65 -7.81 -0.65 23.30
C ASP A 65 -7.94 -1.99 22.58
N GLU A 66 -8.15 -3.06 23.33
CA GLU A 66 -8.32 -4.42 22.76
C GLU A 66 -9.61 -4.54 21.95
N SER A 67 -10.65 -3.78 22.26
CA SER A 67 -11.90 -3.75 21.49
C SER A 67 -11.67 -3.20 20.08
N ASP A 68 -10.80 -2.20 19.94
CA ASP A 68 -10.40 -1.61 18.67
C ASP A 68 -9.56 -2.61 17.85
N ALA A 69 -8.57 -3.22 18.50
CA ALA A 69 -7.75 -4.25 17.86
C ALA A 69 -8.60 -5.45 17.39
N SER A 70 -9.57 -5.87 18.18
CA SER A 70 -10.52 -6.92 17.81
C SER A 70 -11.41 -6.52 16.64
N THR A 71 -11.81 -5.25 16.56
CA THR A 71 -12.57 -4.70 15.43
C THR A 71 -11.73 -4.76 14.15
N LEU A 72 -10.46 -4.35 14.21
CA LEU A 72 -9.54 -4.41 13.07
C LEU A 72 -9.27 -5.84 12.61
N ARG A 73 -9.02 -6.78 13.56
CA ARG A 73 -8.81 -8.20 13.21
C ARG A 73 -10.03 -8.80 12.52
N ARG A 74 -11.24 -8.49 13.00
CA ARG A 74 -12.48 -8.96 12.38
C ARG A 74 -12.64 -8.39 10.98
N LEU A 75 -12.49 -7.07 10.79
CA LEU A 75 -12.57 -6.42 9.49
C LEU A 75 -11.56 -7.03 8.51
N ALA A 76 -10.32 -7.20 8.95
CA ALA A 76 -9.27 -7.78 8.14
C ALA A 76 -9.57 -9.25 7.75
N LEU A 77 -10.07 -10.04 8.69
CA LEU A 77 -10.47 -11.44 8.45
C LEU A 77 -11.62 -11.53 7.44
N GLU A 78 -12.65 -10.69 7.60
CA GLU A 78 -13.80 -10.67 6.71
C GLU A 78 -13.44 -10.34 5.27
N ILE A 79 -12.49 -9.42 5.05
CA ILE A 79 -12.13 -8.95 3.70
C ILE A 79 -10.98 -9.76 3.10
N MET A 80 -9.91 -9.97 3.86
CA MET A 80 -8.69 -10.59 3.35
C MET A 80 -8.68 -12.12 3.44
N GLY A 81 -9.48 -12.68 4.36
CA GLY A 81 -9.47 -14.10 4.69
C GLY A 81 -8.41 -14.47 5.73
N GLU A 82 -8.47 -15.72 6.18
CA GLU A 82 -7.59 -16.23 7.23
C GLU A 82 -6.11 -16.24 6.82
N GLY A 83 -5.24 -15.82 7.74
CA GLY A 83 -3.78 -15.86 7.57
C GLY A 83 -3.21 -14.81 6.60
N ARG A 84 -4.05 -13.93 6.04
CA ARG A 84 -3.60 -12.91 5.09
C ARG A 84 -3.45 -11.52 5.68
N ALA A 85 -3.90 -11.31 6.90
CA ALA A 85 -3.73 -10.02 7.57
C ALA A 85 -3.45 -10.21 9.06
N THR A 86 -2.60 -9.32 9.60
CA THR A 86 -2.26 -9.25 11.02
C THR A 86 -2.41 -7.83 11.53
N VAL A 87 -2.70 -7.66 12.82
CA VAL A 87 -2.77 -6.35 13.48
C VAL A 87 -1.58 -6.20 14.41
N CYS A 88 -0.74 -5.20 14.12
CA CYS A 88 0.40 -4.80 14.93
C CYS A 88 0.04 -3.55 15.72
N ARG A 89 0.02 -3.65 17.04
CA ARG A 89 -0.22 -2.51 17.92
C ARG A 89 1.10 -1.87 18.31
N VAL A 90 1.15 -0.55 18.25
CA VAL A 90 2.32 0.25 18.63
C VAL A 90 1.93 1.13 19.80
N GLU A 91 2.61 0.95 20.90
CA GLU A 91 2.40 1.72 22.13
C GLU A 91 3.53 2.73 22.36
N GLY A 92 3.27 3.77 23.15
CA GLY A 92 4.30 4.71 23.59
C GLY A 92 4.85 5.63 22.52
N LEU A 93 4.06 5.95 21.49
CA LEU A 93 4.45 6.97 20.51
C LEU A 93 4.34 8.36 21.15
N ASP A 94 5.45 9.09 21.23
CA ASP A 94 5.47 10.48 21.69
C ASP A 94 4.68 11.42 20.76
N ASN A 95 4.76 11.13 19.47
CA ASN A 95 4.01 11.84 18.44
C ASN A 95 3.16 10.83 17.64
N PRO A 96 1.82 11.04 17.55
CA PRO A 96 0.95 10.15 16.76
C PRO A 96 1.38 9.98 15.30
N PHE A 97 2.00 10.99 14.69
CA PHE A 97 2.50 10.91 13.31
C PHE A 97 3.67 9.94 13.14
N ASP A 98 4.34 9.55 14.24
CA ASP A 98 5.42 8.55 14.18
C ASP A 98 4.89 7.14 13.87
N LEU A 99 3.57 6.93 13.90
CA LEU A 99 2.95 5.71 13.44
C LEU A 99 3.29 5.42 11.97
N ALA A 100 3.37 6.45 11.14
CA ALA A 100 3.72 6.32 9.72
C ALA A 100 5.10 5.67 9.51
N TRP A 101 6.01 5.76 10.48
CA TRP A 101 7.35 5.19 10.40
C TRP A 101 7.45 3.76 10.91
N GLN A 102 6.41 3.23 11.55
CA GLN A 102 6.44 1.91 12.19
C GLN A 102 6.44 0.74 11.20
N HIS A 103 6.21 0.99 9.92
CA HIS A 103 6.44 0.00 8.87
C HIS A 103 7.92 -0.36 8.70
N LYS A 104 8.85 0.54 9.04
CA LYS A 104 10.30 0.33 8.83
C LYS A 104 10.87 -0.87 9.58
N PRO A 105 10.66 -1.05 10.90
CA PRO A 105 11.12 -2.23 11.60
C PRO A 105 10.49 -3.52 11.07
N ILE A 106 9.21 -3.49 10.66
CA ILE A 106 8.53 -4.65 10.08
C ILE A 106 9.21 -5.06 8.77
N ILE A 107 9.54 -4.09 7.91
CA ILE A 107 10.25 -4.35 6.66
C ILE A 107 11.67 -4.85 6.93
N ALA A 108 12.38 -4.21 7.87
CA ALA A 108 13.73 -4.63 8.22
C ALA A 108 13.78 -6.08 8.70
N GLU A 109 12.80 -6.50 9.50
CA GLU A 109 12.70 -7.86 10.02
C GLU A 109 12.23 -8.86 8.97
N ARG A 110 11.11 -8.55 8.29
CA ARG A 110 10.36 -9.52 7.51
C ARG A 110 10.69 -9.53 6.03
N PHE A 111 11.19 -8.42 5.48
CA PHE A 111 11.53 -8.30 4.05
C PHE A 111 13.04 -8.26 3.82
N LEU A 112 13.79 -7.54 4.67
CA LEU A 112 15.25 -7.40 4.55
C LEU A 112 16.01 -8.30 5.52
N GLY A 113 15.32 -9.07 6.36
CA GLY A 113 15.92 -9.93 7.36
C GLY A 113 16.77 -11.05 6.76
N PRO A 114 17.61 -11.73 7.59
CA PRO A 114 18.56 -12.75 7.13
C PRO A 114 17.89 -14.04 6.66
N THR A 115 16.64 -14.26 6.98
CA THR A 115 15.84 -15.39 6.49
C THR A 115 15.11 -14.97 5.22
N ASP A 116 15.22 -15.78 4.17
CA ASP A 116 14.43 -15.60 2.95
C ASP A 116 12.94 -15.70 3.30
N SER A 117 12.30 -14.53 3.44
CA SER A 117 10.87 -14.44 3.72
C SER A 117 10.02 -14.81 2.51
N GLY A 118 10.64 -14.95 1.35
CA GLY A 118 9.98 -15.20 0.08
C GLY A 118 9.15 -14.02 -0.45
N PHE A 119 9.17 -12.86 0.19
CA PHE A 119 8.56 -11.65 -0.37
C PHE A 119 9.46 -11.06 -1.47
N THR A 120 8.84 -10.58 -2.54
CA THR A 120 9.53 -9.95 -3.67
C THR A 120 9.34 -8.44 -3.70
N HIS A 121 8.24 -7.97 -3.12
CA HIS A 121 7.87 -6.56 -3.07
C HIS A 121 7.35 -6.19 -1.70
N PHE A 122 7.51 -4.93 -1.39
CA PHE A 122 6.91 -4.33 -0.23
C PHE A 122 6.06 -3.12 -0.65
N LEU A 123 4.93 -2.93 0.02
CA LEU A 123 4.00 -1.85 -0.19
C LEU A 123 3.71 -1.17 1.15
N TYR A 124 3.72 0.15 1.16
CA TYR A 124 3.27 0.95 2.29
C TYR A 124 2.10 1.82 1.85
N LEU A 125 1.03 1.79 2.60
CA LEU A 125 -0.18 2.60 2.37
C LEU A 125 -0.65 3.25 3.67
N GLU A 126 -1.39 4.33 3.51
CA GLU A 126 -2.27 4.87 4.54
C GLU A 126 -3.69 4.33 4.34
N ASP A 127 -4.50 4.40 5.38
CA ASP A 127 -5.84 3.80 5.43
C ASP A 127 -6.89 4.46 4.52
N ASP A 128 -6.52 5.53 3.83
CA ASP A 128 -7.36 6.26 2.88
C ASP A 128 -6.77 6.31 1.45
N ILE A 129 -5.69 5.57 1.21
CA ILE A 129 -5.07 5.50 -0.12
C ILE A 129 -5.44 4.18 -0.80
N ARG A 130 -6.42 4.24 -1.70
CA ARG A 130 -6.78 3.10 -2.53
C ARG A 130 -5.73 2.90 -3.62
N PHE A 131 -5.03 1.77 -3.55
CA PHE A 131 -4.03 1.35 -4.53
C PHE A 131 -4.52 0.10 -5.24
N SER A 132 -4.70 0.17 -6.56
CA SER A 132 -5.25 -0.94 -7.35
C SER A 132 -4.15 -1.85 -7.91
N PHE A 133 -4.54 -3.05 -8.36
CA PHE A 133 -3.60 -3.93 -9.06
C PHE A 133 -3.04 -3.29 -10.34
N GLN A 134 -3.81 -2.47 -11.05
CA GLN A 134 -3.33 -1.71 -12.20
C GLN A 134 -2.20 -0.75 -11.84
N ASN A 135 -2.28 -0.09 -10.68
CA ASN A 135 -1.18 0.75 -10.19
C ASN A 135 0.08 -0.08 -9.96
N PHE A 136 -0.07 -1.29 -9.40
CA PHE A 136 1.05 -2.19 -9.20
C PHE A 136 1.67 -2.68 -10.52
N GLU A 137 0.86 -3.09 -11.50
CA GLU A 137 1.33 -3.45 -12.84
C GLU A 137 2.09 -2.30 -13.51
N TYR A 138 1.54 -1.09 -13.43
CA TYR A 138 2.21 0.11 -13.92
C TYR A 138 3.56 0.33 -13.23
N PHE A 139 3.61 0.19 -11.90
CA PHE A 139 4.86 0.34 -11.15
C PHE A 139 5.93 -0.65 -11.63
N ILE A 140 5.57 -1.91 -11.84
CA ILE A 140 6.49 -2.95 -12.32
C ILE A 140 7.04 -2.58 -13.71
N ALA A 141 6.16 -2.22 -14.63
CA ALA A 141 6.54 -1.85 -16.00
C ALA A 141 7.40 -0.58 -16.04
N ALA A 142 6.95 0.49 -15.35
CA ALA A 142 7.66 1.76 -15.33
C ALA A 142 9.03 1.66 -14.63
N ARG A 143 9.14 0.86 -13.57
CA ARG A 143 10.42 0.63 -12.89
C ARG A 143 11.47 0.01 -13.81
N GLU A 144 11.08 -0.94 -14.65
CA GLU A 144 11.98 -1.55 -15.61
C GLU A 144 12.48 -0.51 -16.63
N GLN A 145 11.58 0.29 -17.18
CA GLN A 145 11.91 1.33 -18.16
C GLN A 145 12.80 2.45 -17.60
N LEU A 146 12.61 2.80 -16.32
CA LEU A 146 13.34 3.88 -15.68
C LEU A 146 14.64 3.45 -15.01
N ARG A 147 14.92 2.15 -14.95
CA ARG A 147 16.08 1.58 -14.24
C ARG A 147 17.40 2.17 -14.72
N ASP A 148 17.62 2.20 -16.02
CA ASP A 148 18.89 2.66 -16.59
C ASP A 148 19.11 4.17 -16.42
N ALA A 149 18.02 4.92 -16.23
CA ALA A 149 18.07 6.33 -15.92
C ALA A 149 18.27 6.61 -14.41
N GLY A 150 18.26 5.58 -13.56
CA GLY A 150 18.35 5.72 -12.10
C GLY A 150 17.11 6.37 -11.48
N LEU A 151 15.96 6.34 -12.17
CA LEU A 151 14.71 6.94 -11.73
C LEU A 151 13.76 5.88 -11.15
N LEU A 152 12.87 6.33 -10.28
CA LEU A 152 11.78 5.54 -9.73
C LEU A 152 10.44 6.07 -10.25
N PRO A 153 9.49 5.20 -10.59
CA PRO A 153 8.12 5.63 -10.86
C PRO A 153 7.49 6.19 -9.58
N ALA A 154 6.64 7.18 -9.75
CA ALA A 154 5.85 7.75 -8.67
C ALA A 154 4.38 7.82 -9.08
N PHE A 155 3.51 7.93 -8.09
CA PHE A 155 2.09 8.15 -8.27
C PHE A 155 1.72 9.53 -7.75
N VAL A 156 0.76 10.14 -8.41
CA VAL A 156 0.12 11.37 -7.93
C VAL A 156 -1.17 10.95 -7.22
N ARG A 157 -1.31 11.33 -5.96
CA ARG A 157 -2.56 11.15 -5.23
C ARG A 157 -3.61 12.08 -5.81
N THR A 158 -4.79 11.53 -6.08
CA THR A 158 -5.93 12.31 -6.54
C THR A 158 -7.13 12.08 -5.62
N GLU A 159 -7.89 13.13 -5.40
CA GLU A 159 -9.13 13.11 -4.63
C GLU A 159 -10.27 13.72 -5.44
N TRP A 160 -11.49 13.25 -5.17
CA TRP A 160 -12.67 13.87 -5.77
C TRP A 160 -12.92 15.22 -5.12
N SER A 161 -13.04 16.25 -5.92
CA SER A 161 -13.41 17.59 -5.47
C SER A 161 -14.81 17.95 -5.99
N GLU A 162 -15.73 18.17 -5.07
CA GLU A 162 -17.07 18.66 -5.41
C GLU A 162 -17.01 20.05 -6.07
N VAL A 163 -16.08 20.90 -5.64
CA VAL A 163 -15.89 22.24 -6.16
C VAL A 163 -15.39 22.22 -7.62
N ALA A 164 -14.46 21.31 -7.92
CA ALA A 164 -13.93 21.15 -9.28
C ALA A 164 -14.81 20.25 -10.14
N GLY A 165 -15.75 19.50 -9.55
CA GLY A 165 -16.56 18.50 -10.24
C GLY A 165 -15.77 17.35 -10.84
N GLY A 166 -14.62 16.99 -10.25
CA GLY A 166 -13.72 15.98 -10.78
C GLY A 166 -12.56 15.62 -9.86
N LEU A 167 -11.67 14.76 -10.35
CA LEU A 167 -10.45 14.39 -9.64
C LEU A 167 -9.43 15.53 -9.68
N VAL A 168 -8.87 15.87 -8.53
CA VAL A 168 -7.82 16.86 -8.36
C VAL A 168 -6.59 16.22 -7.72
N ALA A 169 -5.41 16.65 -8.13
CA ALA A 169 -4.16 16.24 -7.49
C ALA A 169 -4.01 16.96 -6.15
N THR A 170 -3.76 16.21 -5.07
CA THR A 170 -3.71 16.76 -3.71
C THR A 170 -2.30 17.01 -3.20
N ASP A 171 -1.30 16.33 -3.74
CA ASP A 171 0.09 16.41 -3.28
C ASP A 171 0.95 17.38 -4.13
N CYS A 172 0.33 18.17 -5.00
CA CYS A 172 1.03 19.16 -5.82
C CYS A 172 1.07 20.49 -5.07
N PHE A 173 2.18 20.79 -4.44
CA PHE A 173 2.48 22.14 -3.93
C PHE A 173 3.16 22.94 -5.04
N TRP A 174 2.57 24.08 -5.37
CA TRP A 174 3.14 25.10 -6.29
C TRP A 174 3.83 26.18 -5.49
#